data_b396af2fea53465d077b3059218c0a55
#
_entry.id   b396af2fea53465d077b3059218c0a55
#
_cell.length_a   1.000
_cell.length_b   1.000
_cell.length_c   1.000
_cell.angle_alpha   90.00
_cell.angle_beta   90.00
_cell.angle_gamma   90.00
#
_symmetry.space_group_name_H-M   'P 1'
#
loop_
_entity.id
_entity.type
_entity.pdbx_description
1 polymer ?
#
loop_
_entity_poly.entity_id
_entity_poly.type
_entity_poly.pdbx_seq_one_letter_code
_entity_poly.pdbx_strand_id
1 'polypeptide(L)'
;LAGEMETGTLGCDMMLVAEPAYSLELKEGGWLHSYDTPVKENLRFPYDEEGYWYPVRVCNMVLAYNPELKTPEELPKTFKEFAEDTSLKGRISMGNPLTSGTTMAAVASLSDKYGYEYFTALGNNDVMIESGSTALAKLQTGECDVIMILEESVLKERKENGSKIACIYPDDGVILIPSTVMTVAEDRSANMNIEACEAITDYLLSEEGQKFMVEGYMHSVLKGFSEVPFDSVDTDGLIEKDMGVDWVRCYTMRDEIRTKFQEAVTIPEKK
;
A
#
# COMPACT_ATOMS: atom_id res chain seq x y z
N LEU A 1 -5.48 4.93 18.01
CA LEU A 1 -5.25 3.51 18.34
C LEU A 1 -4.27 3.36 19.51
N ALA A 2 -3.00 3.86 19.42
CA ALA A 2 -2.02 3.68 20.49
C ALA A 2 -2.51 4.18 21.86
N GLY A 3 -3.09 5.38 21.93
CA GLY A 3 -3.63 5.94 23.18
C GLY A 3 -4.82 5.16 23.74
N GLU A 4 -5.64 4.53 22.89
CA GLU A 4 -6.73 3.65 23.33
C GLU A 4 -6.19 2.31 23.85
N MET A 5 -5.16 1.76 23.19
CA MET A 5 -4.48 0.55 23.64
C MET A 5 -3.88 0.72 25.07
N GLU A 6 -3.36 1.91 25.39
CA GLU A 6 -2.88 2.22 26.75
C GLU A 6 -4.00 2.14 27.82
N THR A 7 -5.26 2.42 27.42
CA THR A 7 -6.42 2.29 28.32
C THR A 7 -6.96 0.87 28.40
N GLY A 8 -6.48 -0.03 27.53
CA GLY A 8 -6.87 -1.44 27.49
C GLY A 8 -8.16 -1.73 26.71
N THR A 9 -8.78 -0.70 26.10
CA THR A 9 -10.04 -0.84 25.35
C THR A 9 -10.01 0.02 24.09
N LEU A 10 -10.43 -0.55 22.95
CA LEU A 10 -10.58 0.15 21.67
C LEU A 10 -12.02 0.66 21.49
N GLY A 11 -12.19 1.80 20.86
CA GLY A 11 -13.47 2.39 20.52
C GLY A 11 -14.14 1.81 19.27
N CYS A 12 -13.65 0.69 18.76
CA CYS A 12 -14.17 0.02 17.55
C CYS A 12 -14.24 -1.49 17.76
N ASP A 13 -15.12 -2.15 17.01
CA ASP A 13 -15.30 -3.61 17.01
C ASP A 13 -14.51 -4.28 15.90
N MET A 14 -14.29 -3.55 14.79
CA MET A 14 -13.52 -4.00 13.64
C MET A 14 -12.53 -2.93 13.20
N MET A 15 -11.45 -3.38 12.60
CA MET A 15 -10.46 -2.52 11.97
C MET A 15 -10.18 -2.99 10.54
N LEU A 16 -9.99 -2.02 9.66
CA LEU A 16 -9.44 -2.23 8.34
C LEU A 16 -8.18 -1.40 8.25
N VAL A 17 -7.05 -2.07 8.04
CA VAL A 17 -5.73 -1.41 7.98
C VAL A 17 -5.10 -1.56 6.61
N ALA A 18 -4.21 -0.64 6.30
CA ALA A 18 -3.63 -0.52 4.97
C ALA A 18 -2.66 -1.66 4.62
N GLU A 19 -2.12 -2.37 5.64
CA GLU A 19 -1.08 -3.39 5.41
C GLU A 19 -1.00 -4.38 6.60
N PRO A 20 -0.53 -5.63 6.36
CA PRO A 20 -0.57 -6.73 7.35
C PRO A 20 0.30 -6.55 8.61
N ALA A 21 1.35 -5.73 8.58
CA ALA A 21 2.25 -5.60 9.72
C ALA A 21 1.56 -5.11 11.02
N TYR A 22 0.51 -4.26 10.89
CA TYR A 22 -0.32 -3.88 12.03
C TYR A 22 -1.19 -5.02 12.54
N SER A 23 -1.65 -5.90 11.65
CA SER A 23 -2.43 -7.08 12.03
C SER A 23 -1.58 -8.07 12.83
N LEU A 24 -0.32 -8.25 12.45
CA LEU A 24 0.64 -9.06 13.21
C LEU A 24 0.88 -8.48 14.60
N GLU A 25 1.09 -7.16 14.71
CA GLU A 25 1.27 -6.46 15.99
C GLU A 25 0.08 -6.63 16.92
N LEU A 26 -1.12 -6.45 16.41
CA LEU A 26 -2.36 -6.57 17.19
C LEU A 26 -2.64 -8.02 17.59
N LYS A 27 -2.35 -9.00 16.72
CA LYS A 27 -2.44 -10.42 17.04
C LYS A 27 -1.50 -10.78 18.19
N GLU A 28 -0.22 -10.42 18.11
CA GLU A 28 0.77 -10.71 19.16
C GLU A 28 0.40 -10.03 20.48
N GLY A 29 -0.19 -8.84 20.43
CA GLY A 29 -0.70 -8.11 21.59
C GLY A 29 -1.97 -8.68 22.21
N GLY A 30 -2.60 -9.71 21.63
CA GLY A 30 -3.85 -10.30 22.10
C GLY A 30 -5.05 -9.37 21.97
N TRP A 31 -5.06 -8.51 20.92
CA TRP A 31 -6.13 -7.55 20.67
C TRP A 31 -7.22 -8.06 19.74
N LEU A 32 -7.03 -9.22 19.11
CA LEU A 32 -7.88 -9.69 18.04
C LEU A 32 -8.71 -10.92 18.45
N HIS A 33 -9.93 -10.98 17.91
CA HIS A 33 -10.80 -12.14 17.91
C HIS A 33 -10.45 -13.04 16.72
N SER A 34 -10.37 -14.35 16.94
CA SER A 34 -10.19 -15.34 15.89
C SER A 34 -11.52 -15.78 15.32
N TYR A 35 -11.66 -15.73 14.00
CA TYR A 35 -12.83 -16.20 13.27
C TYR A 35 -12.40 -17.03 12.06
N ASP A 36 -12.90 -18.26 11.96
CA ASP A 36 -12.62 -19.15 10.82
C ASP A 36 -13.66 -18.94 9.72
N THR A 37 -13.47 -17.93 8.87
CA THR A 37 -14.39 -17.65 7.77
C THR A 37 -14.47 -18.83 6.78
N PRO A 38 -15.68 -19.23 6.32
CA PRO A 38 -15.86 -20.34 5.39
C PRO A 38 -15.27 -20.06 3.99
N VAL A 39 -14.88 -18.82 3.69
CA VAL A 39 -14.38 -18.43 2.35
C VAL A 39 -12.86 -18.32 2.28
N LYS A 40 -12.12 -18.54 3.36
CA LYS A 40 -10.65 -18.35 3.41
C LYS A 40 -9.89 -19.11 2.33
N GLU A 41 -10.32 -20.33 1.98
CA GLU A 41 -9.68 -21.16 0.95
C GLU A 41 -9.80 -20.56 -0.48
N ASN A 42 -10.70 -19.59 -0.66
CA ASN A 42 -10.88 -18.88 -1.92
C ASN A 42 -9.98 -17.65 -2.04
N LEU A 43 -9.20 -17.34 -1.01
CA LEU A 43 -8.29 -16.18 -1.02
C LEU A 43 -7.01 -16.53 -1.79
N ARG A 44 -6.56 -15.59 -2.64
CA ARG A 44 -5.30 -15.70 -3.42
C ARG A 44 -4.13 -14.95 -2.79
N PHE A 45 -4.37 -14.21 -1.70
CA PHE A 45 -3.33 -13.54 -0.92
C PHE A 45 -3.19 -14.19 0.45
N PRO A 46 -2.01 -14.11 1.08
CA PRO A 46 -1.79 -14.64 2.42
C PRO A 46 -2.76 -14.06 3.45
N TYR A 47 -3.20 -14.90 4.37
CA TYR A 47 -4.05 -14.57 5.51
C TYR A 47 -3.50 -15.25 6.77
N ASP A 48 -4.05 -14.94 7.92
CA ASP A 48 -3.70 -15.61 9.17
C ASP A 48 -4.41 -16.97 9.29
N GLU A 49 -3.65 -18.05 9.36
CA GLU A 49 -4.20 -19.42 9.44
C GLU A 49 -5.04 -19.67 10.71
N GLU A 50 -4.78 -18.92 11.78
CA GLU A 50 -5.56 -18.97 13.00
C GLU A 50 -6.81 -18.06 12.96
N GLY A 51 -7.03 -17.33 11.85
CA GLY A 51 -8.23 -16.54 11.61
C GLY A 51 -8.28 -15.17 12.29
N TYR A 52 -7.16 -14.59 12.69
CA TYR A 52 -7.14 -13.29 13.33
C TYR A 52 -7.27 -12.11 12.35
N TRP A 53 -6.89 -12.29 11.09
CA TRP A 53 -7.03 -11.28 10.05
C TRP A 53 -7.09 -11.89 8.65
N TYR A 54 -7.74 -11.18 7.75
CA TYR A 54 -7.89 -11.57 6.34
C TYR A 54 -7.60 -10.38 5.42
N PRO A 55 -6.97 -10.60 4.23
CA PRO A 55 -6.88 -9.57 3.22
C PRO A 55 -8.27 -9.33 2.63
N VAL A 56 -8.66 -8.07 2.41
CA VAL A 56 -9.98 -7.73 1.85
C VAL A 56 -9.90 -6.99 0.52
N ARG A 57 -8.78 -6.39 0.22
CA ARG A 57 -8.49 -5.67 -1.01
C ARG A 57 -7.00 -5.53 -1.18
N VAL A 58 -6.53 -5.29 -2.40
CA VAL A 58 -5.11 -5.10 -2.66
C VAL A 58 -4.86 -3.78 -3.34
N CYS A 59 -4.00 -2.98 -2.74
CA CYS A 59 -3.44 -1.78 -3.34
C CYS A 59 -2.19 -2.15 -4.12
N ASN A 60 -1.89 -1.40 -5.17
CA ASN A 60 -0.66 -1.56 -5.95
C ASN A 60 0.14 -0.26 -5.94
N MET A 61 1.43 -0.33 -5.60
CA MET A 61 2.32 0.83 -5.70
C MET A 61 2.84 0.92 -7.13
N VAL A 62 2.60 2.05 -7.77
CA VAL A 62 2.97 2.34 -9.16
C VAL A 62 3.78 3.63 -9.26
N LEU A 63 4.34 3.89 -10.44
CA LEU A 63 4.76 5.23 -10.83
C LEU A 63 3.62 5.90 -11.60
N ALA A 64 3.52 7.22 -11.52
CA ALA A 64 2.51 7.98 -12.25
C ALA A 64 3.10 9.23 -12.88
N TYR A 65 2.54 9.63 -14.02
CA TYR A 65 2.99 10.79 -14.82
C TYR A 65 1.81 11.53 -15.45
N ASN A 66 2.06 12.70 -16.00
CA ASN A 66 1.08 13.46 -16.76
C ASN A 66 1.41 13.40 -18.27
N PRO A 67 0.63 12.65 -19.10
CA PRO A 67 0.90 12.50 -20.53
C PRO A 67 0.67 13.77 -21.37
N GLU A 68 0.10 14.83 -20.80
CA GLU A 68 0.05 16.14 -21.45
C GLU A 68 1.39 16.90 -21.34
N LEU A 69 2.28 16.46 -20.43
CA LEU A 69 3.55 17.13 -20.13
C LEU A 69 4.78 16.29 -20.51
N LYS A 70 4.66 14.97 -20.51
CA LYS A 70 5.76 14.01 -20.76
C LYS A 70 5.29 12.87 -21.65
N THR A 71 6.19 12.42 -22.52
CA THR A 71 5.96 11.19 -23.31
C THR A 71 6.52 9.96 -22.58
N PRO A 72 5.98 8.75 -22.84
CA PRO A 72 6.47 7.52 -22.20
C PRO A 72 7.97 7.24 -22.40
N GLU A 73 8.55 7.74 -23.48
CA GLU A 73 9.98 7.58 -23.80
C GLU A 73 10.90 8.41 -22.90
N GLU A 74 10.37 9.47 -22.29
CA GLU A 74 11.08 10.36 -21.37
C GLU A 74 11.00 9.91 -19.90
N LEU A 75 10.33 8.77 -19.63
CA LEU A 75 9.95 8.36 -18.29
C LEU A 75 10.66 7.09 -17.86
N PRO A 76 10.92 6.91 -16.56
CA PRO A 76 11.46 5.68 -16.03
C PRO A 76 10.47 4.52 -16.24
N LYS A 77 11.00 3.37 -16.66
CA LYS A 77 10.23 2.13 -16.85
C LYS A 77 10.32 1.20 -15.65
N THR A 78 11.21 1.49 -14.72
CA THR A 78 11.48 0.67 -13.54
C THR A 78 11.53 1.53 -12.29
N PHE A 79 11.30 0.93 -11.12
CA PHE A 79 11.58 1.60 -9.85
C PHE A 79 13.05 2.01 -9.74
N LYS A 80 13.95 1.17 -10.28
CA LYS A 80 15.37 1.49 -10.28
C LYS A 80 15.68 2.76 -11.07
N GLU A 81 15.16 2.88 -12.28
CA GLU A 81 15.32 4.10 -13.10
C GLU A 81 14.69 5.33 -12.44
N PHE A 82 13.53 5.18 -11.77
CA PHE A 82 12.90 6.27 -11.00
C PHE A 82 13.85 6.87 -9.95
N ALA A 83 14.68 6.04 -9.32
CA ALA A 83 15.66 6.51 -8.35
C ALA A 83 16.95 7.05 -8.97
N GLU A 84 17.42 6.44 -10.06
CA GLU A 84 18.78 6.68 -10.60
C GLU A 84 18.83 7.69 -11.75
N ASP A 85 17.70 7.98 -12.43
CA ASP A 85 17.65 8.90 -13.56
C ASP A 85 17.84 10.35 -13.11
N THR A 86 19.04 10.88 -13.31
CA THR A 86 19.41 12.24 -12.93
C THR A 86 18.72 13.34 -13.75
N SER A 87 18.07 13.01 -14.86
CA SER A 87 17.27 13.96 -15.64
C SER A 87 16.00 14.37 -14.90
N LEU A 88 15.55 13.55 -13.93
CA LEU A 88 14.40 13.78 -13.08
C LEU A 88 14.71 14.54 -11.78
N LYS A 89 15.95 15.04 -11.62
CA LYS A 89 16.37 15.70 -10.40
C LYS A 89 15.46 16.86 -10.01
N GLY A 90 14.94 16.82 -8.76
CA GLY A 90 13.99 17.80 -8.23
C GLY A 90 12.60 17.76 -8.88
N ARG A 91 12.29 16.71 -9.65
CA ARG A 91 11.04 16.53 -10.40
C ARG A 91 10.30 15.24 -10.04
N ILE A 92 10.71 14.56 -8.96
CA ILE A 92 10.13 13.33 -8.47
C ILE A 92 9.60 13.48 -7.04
N SER A 93 8.54 12.74 -6.73
CA SER A 93 7.95 12.71 -5.39
C SER A 93 7.50 11.31 -4.98
N MET A 94 7.46 11.04 -3.69
CA MET A 94 6.91 9.82 -3.10
C MET A 94 6.26 10.10 -1.74
N GLY A 95 5.48 9.16 -1.26
CA GLY A 95 4.89 9.20 0.06
C GLY A 95 5.92 9.19 1.20
N ASN A 96 5.46 9.54 2.41
CA ASN A 96 6.30 9.52 3.61
C ASN A 96 6.07 8.21 4.40
N PRO A 97 7.07 7.31 4.53
CA PRO A 97 6.93 6.05 5.25
C PRO A 97 6.73 6.19 6.77
N LEU A 98 6.97 7.39 7.32
CA LEU A 98 6.71 7.65 8.74
C LEU A 98 5.22 7.78 9.04
N THR A 99 4.42 8.18 8.04
CA THR A 99 2.99 8.49 8.21
C THR A 99 2.08 7.64 7.32
N SER A 100 2.64 6.84 6.39
CA SER A 100 1.91 5.99 5.45
C SER A 100 2.38 4.54 5.54
N GLY A 101 1.49 3.62 5.94
CA GLY A 101 1.77 2.19 5.99
C GLY A 101 2.07 1.60 4.61
N THR A 102 1.34 2.02 3.58
CA THR A 102 1.59 1.56 2.20
C THR A 102 2.93 2.05 1.65
N THR A 103 3.33 3.28 1.96
CA THR A 103 4.69 3.76 1.62
C THR A 103 5.76 3.02 2.42
N MET A 104 5.48 2.69 3.69
CA MET A 104 6.38 1.88 4.51
C MET A 104 6.59 0.49 3.91
N ALA A 105 5.52 -0.14 3.43
CA ALA A 105 5.59 -1.43 2.71
C ALA A 105 6.43 -1.33 1.43
N ALA A 106 6.24 -0.26 0.65
CA ALA A 106 7.05 -0.01 -0.54
C ALA A 106 8.54 0.20 -0.21
N VAL A 107 8.84 0.95 0.85
CA VAL A 107 10.23 1.14 1.32
C VAL A 107 10.85 -0.19 1.75
N ALA A 108 10.12 -1.03 2.47
CA ALA A 108 10.60 -2.36 2.87
C ALA A 108 10.91 -3.23 1.64
N SER A 109 9.97 -3.37 0.70
CA SER A 109 10.15 -4.16 -0.53
C SER A 109 11.34 -3.66 -1.38
N LEU A 110 11.41 -2.35 -1.62
CA LEU A 110 12.51 -1.76 -2.41
C LEU A 110 13.86 -1.87 -1.70
N SER A 111 13.91 -1.77 -0.35
CA SER A 111 15.15 -1.99 0.39
C SER A 111 15.62 -3.45 0.35
N ASP A 112 14.70 -4.41 0.28
CA ASP A 112 15.04 -5.82 0.13
C ASP A 112 15.60 -6.12 -1.27
N LYS A 113 15.04 -5.48 -2.28
CA LYS A 113 15.46 -5.70 -3.67
C LYS A 113 16.74 -4.95 -4.05
N TYR A 114 16.90 -3.71 -3.60
CA TYR A 114 17.95 -2.79 -4.07
C TYR A 114 18.89 -2.28 -2.99
N GLY A 115 18.65 -2.61 -1.72
CA GLY A 115 19.36 -2.00 -0.60
C GLY A 115 18.93 -0.55 -0.32
N TYR A 116 19.54 0.05 0.69
CA TYR A 116 19.26 1.46 1.02
C TYR A 116 19.96 2.45 0.07
N GLU A 117 20.87 2.00 -0.78
CA GLU A 117 21.49 2.76 -1.87
C GLU A 117 20.43 3.29 -2.84
N TYR A 118 19.31 2.58 -3.02
CA TYR A 118 18.15 3.03 -3.77
C TYR A 118 17.61 4.37 -3.25
N PHE A 119 17.45 4.47 -1.94
CA PHE A 119 16.95 5.71 -1.31
C PHE A 119 18.02 6.80 -1.28
N THR A 120 19.30 6.44 -1.24
CA THR A 120 20.39 7.40 -1.42
C THR A 120 20.36 8.00 -2.84
N ALA A 121 20.06 7.19 -3.86
CA ALA A 121 19.90 7.70 -5.22
C ALA A 121 18.69 8.65 -5.33
N LEU A 122 17.55 8.31 -4.71
CA LEU A 122 16.39 9.21 -4.61
C LEU A 122 16.74 10.53 -3.92
N GLY A 123 17.48 10.48 -2.80
CA GLY A 123 17.98 11.67 -2.10
C GLY A 123 18.88 12.53 -2.98
N ASN A 124 19.81 11.93 -3.74
CA ASN A 124 20.67 12.63 -4.68
C ASN A 124 19.89 13.27 -5.83
N ASN A 125 18.72 12.74 -6.16
CA ASN A 125 17.78 13.28 -7.14
C ASN A 125 16.80 14.29 -6.52
N ASP A 126 17.05 14.76 -5.29
CA ASP A 126 16.22 15.75 -4.59
C ASP A 126 14.73 15.32 -4.55
N VAL A 127 14.45 14.02 -4.24
CA VAL A 127 13.09 13.50 -4.15
C VAL A 127 12.28 14.26 -3.09
N MET A 128 11.07 14.66 -3.42
CA MET A 128 10.14 15.26 -2.47
C MET A 128 9.41 14.16 -1.68
N ILE A 129 9.49 14.21 -0.35
CA ILE A 129 8.82 13.28 0.57
C ILE A 129 7.62 13.99 1.18
N GLU A 130 6.41 13.57 0.79
CA GLU A 130 5.19 14.30 1.16
C GLU A 130 3.95 13.38 1.25
N SER A 131 2.76 13.93 1.41
CA SER A 131 1.54 13.13 1.36
C SER A 131 1.22 12.73 -0.08
N GLY A 132 0.54 11.58 -0.26
CA GLY A 132 0.11 11.14 -1.60
C GLY A 132 -0.76 12.19 -2.31
N SER A 133 -1.63 12.88 -1.58
CA SER A 133 -2.48 13.95 -2.16
C SER A 133 -1.66 15.15 -2.63
N THR A 134 -0.61 15.54 -1.89
CA THR A 134 0.30 16.61 -2.30
C THR A 134 1.10 16.21 -3.55
N ALA A 135 1.66 15.00 -3.56
CA ALA A 135 2.39 14.48 -4.71
C ALA A 135 1.51 14.44 -5.97
N LEU A 136 0.25 13.99 -5.81
CA LEU A 136 -0.73 13.94 -6.90
C LEU A 136 -1.05 15.34 -7.46
N ALA A 137 -1.27 16.33 -6.59
CA ALA A 137 -1.51 17.71 -7.01
C ALA A 137 -0.30 18.28 -7.78
N LYS A 138 0.92 18.03 -7.32
CA LYS A 138 2.16 18.45 -8.00
C LYS A 138 2.33 17.78 -9.36
N LEU A 139 1.95 16.50 -9.49
CA LEU A 139 1.95 15.83 -10.78
C LEU A 139 0.97 16.48 -11.75
N GLN A 140 -0.24 16.76 -11.31
CA GLN A 140 -1.28 17.40 -12.13
C GLN A 140 -0.88 18.81 -12.61
N THR A 141 -0.19 19.57 -11.76
CA THR A 141 0.27 20.94 -12.10
C THR A 141 1.61 20.96 -12.87
N GLY A 142 2.29 19.82 -13.01
CA GLY A 142 3.59 19.72 -13.66
C GLY A 142 4.76 20.19 -12.81
N GLU A 143 4.59 20.29 -11.49
CA GLU A 143 5.70 20.52 -10.56
C GLU A 143 6.57 19.27 -10.40
N CYS A 144 5.96 18.07 -10.46
CA CYS A 144 6.63 16.78 -10.61
C CYS A 144 6.43 16.22 -12.01
N ASP A 145 7.40 15.48 -12.52
CA ASP A 145 7.32 14.73 -13.78
C ASP A 145 6.84 13.30 -13.53
N VAL A 146 7.31 12.69 -12.43
CA VAL A 146 6.94 11.32 -12.01
C VAL A 146 6.79 11.27 -10.49
N ILE A 147 5.81 10.51 -10.02
CA ILE A 147 5.62 10.25 -8.60
C ILE A 147 5.43 8.76 -8.33
N MET A 148 5.87 8.27 -7.17
CA MET A 148 5.51 6.93 -6.68
C MET A 148 4.28 7.05 -5.80
N ILE A 149 3.19 6.37 -6.20
CA ILE A 149 1.87 6.52 -5.59
C ILE A 149 1.06 5.22 -5.70
N LEU A 150 0.00 5.10 -4.91
CA LEU A 150 -0.96 4.02 -5.05
C LEU A 150 -1.79 4.17 -6.32
N GLU A 151 -1.95 3.08 -7.04
CA GLU A 151 -2.71 2.99 -8.30
C GLU A 151 -4.12 3.54 -8.16
N GLU A 152 -4.87 3.17 -7.11
CA GLU A 152 -6.24 3.61 -6.89
C GLU A 152 -6.37 5.14 -6.83
N SER A 153 -5.35 5.84 -6.38
CA SER A 153 -5.36 7.31 -6.36
C SER A 153 -5.34 7.90 -7.77
N VAL A 154 -4.58 7.29 -8.68
CA VAL A 154 -4.52 7.69 -10.10
C VAL A 154 -5.81 7.35 -10.81
N LEU A 155 -6.31 6.11 -10.65
CA LEU A 155 -7.52 5.63 -11.31
C LEU A 155 -8.74 6.44 -10.90
N LYS A 156 -8.85 6.74 -9.60
CA LYS A 156 -9.90 7.59 -9.04
C LYS A 156 -9.90 8.99 -9.67
N GLU A 157 -8.74 9.66 -9.70
CA GLU A 157 -8.61 10.98 -10.32
C GLU A 157 -8.99 10.97 -11.81
N ARG A 158 -8.61 9.92 -12.52
CA ARG A 158 -9.00 9.75 -13.93
C ARG A 158 -10.50 9.60 -14.09
N LYS A 159 -11.12 8.73 -13.29
CA LYS A 159 -12.55 8.39 -13.41
C LYS A 159 -13.46 9.49 -12.91
N GLU A 160 -13.16 10.06 -11.73
CA GLU A 160 -14.06 10.99 -11.05
C GLU A 160 -13.83 12.45 -11.47
N ASN A 161 -12.57 12.83 -11.71
CA ASN A 161 -12.18 14.20 -11.99
C ASN A 161 -11.73 14.45 -13.43
N GLY A 162 -11.71 13.40 -14.27
CA GLY A 162 -11.30 13.50 -15.69
C GLY A 162 -9.82 13.87 -15.87
N SER A 163 -9.00 13.66 -14.83
CA SER A 163 -7.57 13.92 -14.89
C SER A 163 -6.88 13.09 -15.96
N LYS A 164 -5.85 13.64 -16.61
CA LYS A 164 -5.08 12.98 -17.67
C LYS A 164 -3.89 12.16 -17.16
N ILE A 165 -3.59 12.22 -15.86
CA ILE A 165 -2.49 11.44 -15.29
C ILE A 165 -2.62 9.94 -15.60
N ALA A 166 -1.52 9.23 -15.69
CA ALA A 166 -1.49 7.81 -16.06
C ALA A 166 -0.53 7.02 -15.18
N CYS A 167 -0.81 5.72 -15.00
CA CYS A 167 0.08 4.80 -14.32
C CYS A 167 1.19 4.30 -15.25
N ILE A 168 2.37 4.09 -14.67
CA ILE A 168 3.45 3.26 -15.21
C ILE A 168 3.54 2.06 -14.27
N TYR A 169 3.35 0.85 -14.81
CA TYR A 169 3.57 -0.40 -14.10
C TYR A 169 5.03 -0.79 -14.31
N PRO A 170 5.88 -0.72 -13.28
CA PRO A 170 7.31 -0.90 -13.48
C PRO A 170 7.69 -2.30 -14.00
N ASP A 171 8.61 -2.35 -14.96
CA ASP A 171 9.04 -3.60 -15.60
C ASP A 171 9.85 -4.50 -14.64
N ASP A 172 10.48 -3.90 -13.63
CA ASP A 172 11.26 -4.60 -12.61
C ASP A 172 10.42 -5.22 -11.48
N GLY A 173 9.11 -5.07 -11.53
CA GLY A 173 8.12 -5.67 -10.64
C GLY A 173 7.12 -4.68 -10.09
N VAL A 174 6.12 -5.19 -9.38
CA VAL A 174 5.10 -4.42 -8.70
C VAL A 174 5.17 -4.65 -7.19
N ILE A 175 4.54 -3.81 -6.40
CA ILE A 175 4.48 -3.96 -4.94
C ILE A 175 3.00 -4.02 -4.56
N LEU A 176 2.53 -5.24 -4.30
CA LEU A 176 1.16 -5.48 -3.90
C LEU A 176 1.03 -5.41 -2.38
N ILE A 177 0.05 -4.64 -1.92
CA ILE A 177 -0.14 -4.32 -0.51
C ILE A 177 -1.57 -4.72 -0.12
N PRO A 178 -1.77 -5.93 0.45
CA PRO A 178 -3.07 -6.36 0.93
C PRO A 178 -3.49 -5.52 2.14
N SER A 179 -4.63 -4.83 2.03
CA SER A 179 -5.28 -4.26 3.21
C SER A 179 -6.03 -5.35 3.95
N THR A 180 -5.94 -5.36 5.27
CA THR A 180 -6.50 -6.43 6.09
C THR A 180 -7.68 -5.97 6.93
N VAL A 181 -8.66 -6.86 7.13
CA VAL A 181 -9.74 -6.73 8.10
C VAL A 181 -9.46 -7.62 9.30
N MET A 182 -9.81 -7.14 10.46
CA MET A 182 -9.72 -7.86 11.73
C MET A 182 -10.82 -7.44 12.69
N THR A 183 -11.26 -8.36 13.54
CA THR A 183 -12.21 -8.12 14.61
C THR A 183 -11.46 -7.98 15.93
N VAL A 184 -11.80 -6.97 16.71
CA VAL A 184 -11.23 -6.76 18.05
C VAL A 184 -11.71 -7.85 19.01
N ALA A 185 -10.89 -8.27 19.96
CA ALA A 185 -11.30 -9.23 21.00
C ALA A 185 -12.43 -8.67 21.87
N GLU A 186 -13.36 -9.54 22.31
CA GLU A 186 -14.57 -9.14 23.02
C GLU A 186 -14.27 -8.31 24.28
N ASP A 187 -13.24 -8.69 25.02
CA ASP A 187 -12.80 -8.00 26.24
C ASP A 187 -11.99 -6.73 25.98
N ARG A 188 -11.73 -6.41 24.72
CA ARG A 188 -10.93 -5.26 24.26
C ARG A 188 -11.74 -4.20 23.51
N SER A 189 -13.03 -4.43 23.26
CA SER A 189 -13.93 -3.45 22.64
C SER A 189 -14.96 -2.93 23.64
N ALA A 190 -15.35 -1.68 23.47
CA ALA A 190 -16.33 -1.04 24.37
C ALA A 190 -17.76 -1.55 24.17
N ASN A 191 -18.13 -2.00 22.96
CA ASN A 191 -19.50 -2.34 22.57
C ASN A 191 -19.55 -3.52 21.60
N MET A 192 -18.77 -4.56 21.83
CA MET A 192 -18.58 -5.66 20.89
C MET A 192 -19.86 -6.34 20.44
N ASN A 193 -19.96 -6.53 19.12
CA ASN A 193 -20.92 -7.42 18.48
C ASN A 193 -20.19 -8.37 17.52
N ILE A 194 -19.70 -9.48 18.06
CA ILE A 194 -18.91 -10.47 17.32
C ILE A 194 -19.68 -11.01 16.11
N GLU A 195 -20.96 -11.38 16.27
CA GLU A 195 -21.77 -11.93 15.18
C GLU A 195 -21.87 -10.96 13.99
N ALA A 196 -22.05 -9.67 14.27
CA ALA A 196 -22.06 -8.66 13.21
C ALA A 196 -20.68 -8.49 12.54
N CYS A 197 -19.60 -8.56 13.31
CA CYS A 197 -18.21 -8.46 12.78
C CYS A 197 -17.88 -9.65 11.87
N GLU A 198 -18.26 -10.86 12.27
CA GLU A 198 -18.09 -12.07 11.45
C GLU A 198 -18.89 -11.98 10.14
N ALA A 199 -20.17 -11.56 10.23
CA ALA A 199 -21.01 -11.36 9.05
C ALA A 199 -20.45 -10.28 8.09
N ILE A 200 -19.90 -9.19 8.61
CA ILE A 200 -19.24 -8.16 7.81
C ILE A 200 -17.98 -8.72 7.17
N THR A 201 -17.18 -9.50 7.90
CA THR A 201 -15.98 -10.15 7.34
C THR A 201 -16.34 -11.05 6.17
N ASP A 202 -17.35 -11.93 6.33
CA ASP A 202 -17.82 -12.81 5.26
C ASP A 202 -18.35 -12.03 4.06
N TYR A 203 -19.09 -10.94 4.30
CA TYR A 203 -19.58 -10.08 3.23
C TYR A 203 -18.45 -9.40 2.46
N LEU A 204 -17.45 -8.84 3.14
CA LEU A 204 -16.29 -8.20 2.50
C LEU A 204 -15.50 -9.20 1.65
N LEU A 205 -15.45 -10.47 2.07
CA LEU A 205 -14.76 -11.55 1.36
C LEU A 205 -15.66 -12.27 0.33
N SER A 206 -16.94 -11.92 0.22
CA SER A 206 -17.83 -12.45 -0.79
C SER A 206 -17.55 -11.87 -2.18
N GLU A 207 -18.07 -12.51 -3.23
CA GLU A 207 -17.99 -11.98 -4.59
C GLU A 207 -18.62 -10.59 -4.71
N GLU A 208 -19.75 -10.35 -4.03
CA GLU A 208 -20.42 -9.05 -4.00
C GLU A 208 -19.55 -7.98 -3.31
N GLY A 209 -18.99 -8.30 -2.14
CA GLY A 209 -18.07 -7.40 -1.44
C GLY A 209 -16.82 -7.07 -2.27
N GLN A 210 -16.30 -8.06 -3.02
CA GLN A 210 -15.15 -7.84 -3.87
C GLN A 210 -15.44 -6.99 -5.12
N LYS A 211 -16.67 -6.99 -5.63
CA LYS A 211 -17.11 -6.03 -6.65
C LYS A 211 -16.99 -4.59 -6.15
N PHE A 212 -17.42 -4.31 -4.91
CA PHE A 212 -17.26 -2.98 -4.31
C PHE A 212 -15.79 -2.59 -4.13
N MET A 213 -14.90 -3.56 -3.82
CA MET A 213 -13.46 -3.25 -3.75
C MET A 213 -12.91 -2.83 -5.11
N VAL A 214 -13.32 -3.51 -6.17
CA VAL A 214 -12.92 -3.18 -7.55
C VAL A 214 -13.53 -1.86 -8.02
N GLU A 215 -14.79 -1.58 -7.70
CA GLU A 215 -15.41 -0.27 -7.92
C GLU A 215 -14.70 0.85 -7.16
N GLY A 216 -14.11 0.53 -5.99
CA GLY A 216 -13.24 1.40 -5.19
C GLY A 216 -11.79 1.49 -5.71
N TYR A 217 -11.53 1.04 -6.93
CA TYR A 217 -10.23 1.10 -7.64
C TYR A 217 -9.14 0.19 -7.06
N MET A 218 -9.47 -0.82 -6.27
CA MET A 218 -8.52 -1.76 -5.69
C MET A 218 -8.74 -3.18 -6.22
N HIS A 219 -7.69 -4.00 -6.20
CA HIS A 219 -7.77 -5.37 -6.71
C HIS A 219 -8.44 -6.32 -5.72
N SER A 220 -9.18 -7.30 -6.28
CA SER A 220 -9.84 -8.34 -5.50
C SER A 220 -8.84 -9.33 -4.90
N VAL A 221 -9.20 -9.88 -3.74
CA VAL A 221 -8.44 -10.94 -3.05
C VAL A 221 -8.92 -12.35 -3.40
N LEU A 222 -9.98 -12.51 -4.19
CA LEU A 222 -10.55 -13.82 -4.51
C LEU A 222 -9.86 -14.49 -5.71
N LYS A 223 -9.61 -15.79 -5.59
CA LYS A 223 -9.19 -16.66 -6.69
C LYS A 223 -10.26 -16.67 -7.77
N GLY A 224 -9.84 -16.56 -9.04
CA GLY A 224 -10.75 -16.60 -10.18
C GLY A 224 -11.67 -15.38 -10.37
N PHE A 225 -11.53 -14.35 -9.56
CA PHE A 225 -12.25 -13.10 -9.76
C PHE A 225 -11.61 -12.30 -10.90
N SER A 226 -12.35 -12.10 -11.99
CA SER A 226 -11.83 -11.59 -13.26
C SER A 226 -12.05 -10.09 -13.47
N GLU A 227 -12.91 -9.44 -12.68
CA GLU A 227 -13.10 -8.00 -12.79
C GLU A 227 -11.87 -7.27 -12.24
N VAL A 228 -11.45 -6.21 -12.92
CA VAL A 228 -10.31 -5.38 -12.54
C VAL A 228 -10.76 -3.94 -12.31
N PRO A 229 -10.02 -3.14 -11.53
CA PRO A 229 -10.31 -1.73 -11.34
C PRO A 229 -10.37 -0.99 -12.68
N PHE A 230 -11.16 0.09 -12.71
CA PHE A 230 -11.26 0.95 -13.89
C PHE A 230 -9.87 1.33 -14.44
N ASP A 231 -9.63 1.02 -15.72
CA ASP A 231 -8.40 1.38 -16.44
C ASP A 231 -7.10 0.77 -15.84
N SER A 232 -7.26 -0.30 -15.07
CA SER A 232 -6.15 -1.09 -14.51
C SER A 232 -5.83 -2.29 -15.38
N VAL A 233 -4.83 -3.06 -14.95
CA VAL A 233 -4.36 -4.29 -15.58
C VAL A 233 -4.88 -5.52 -14.82
N ASP A 234 -4.70 -6.71 -15.41
CA ASP A 234 -5.12 -7.97 -14.82
C ASP A 234 -4.41 -8.25 -13.48
N THR A 235 -5.20 -8.65 -12.47
CA THR A 235 -4.68 -8.90 -11.12
C THR A 235 -3.72 -10.09 -11.06
N ASP A 236 -4.00 -11.16 -11.81
CA ASP A 236 -3.13 -12.34 -11.81
C ASP A 236 -1.77 -12.01 -12.44
N GLY A 237 -1.76 -11.19 -13.50
CA GLY A 237 -0.53 -10.66 -14.09
C GLY A 237 0.28 -9.76 -13.15
N LEU A 238 -0.38 -9.04 -12.24
CA LEU A 238 0.31 -8.29 -11.18
C LEU A 238 0.92 -9.23 -10.14
N ILE A 239 0.18 -10.27 -9.71
CA ILE A 239 0.66 -11.25 -8.74
C ILE A 239 1.93 -11.96 -9.25
N GLU A 240 2.00 -12.31 -10.54
CA GLU A 240 3.18 -12.92 -11.15
C GLU A 240 4.43 -12.03 -11.09
N LYS A 241 4.25 -10.72 -11.01
CA LYS A 241 5.32 -9.71 -10.97
C LYS A 241 5.54 -9.12 -9.58
N ASP A 242 4.80 -9.57 -8.57
CA ASP A 242 4.91 -9.01 -7.22
C ASP A 242 6.30 -9.26 -6.64
N MET A 243 6.94 -8.19 -6.21
CA MET A 243 8.25 -8.25 -5.54
C MET A 243 8.15 -8.80 -4.13
N GLY A 244 6.93 -8.84 -3.58
CA GLY A 244 6.66 -9.23 -2.22
C GLY A 244 7.06 -8.18 -1.18
N VAL A 245 6.49 -8.33 0.01
CA VAL A 245 6.83 -7.54 1.20
C VAL A 245 6.97 -8.50 2.38
N ASP A 246 8.08 -8.44 3.08
CA ASP A 246 8.25 -9.15 4.34
C ASP A 246 7.50 -8.41 5.46
N TRP A 247 6.27 -8.85 5.73
CA TRP A 247 5.40 -8.23 6.72
C TRP A 247 5.90 -8.40 8.16
N VAL A 248 6.59 -9.50 8.45
CA VAL A 248 7.21 -9.71 9.76
C VAL A 248 8.34 -8.71 9.98
N ARG A 249 9.17 -8.49 8.96
CA ARG A 249 10.20 -7.45 8.99
C ARG A 249 9.59 -6.05 9.09
N CYS A 250 8.51 -5.76 8.35
CA CYS A 250 7.79 -4.48 8.45
C CYS A 250 7.28 -4.21 9.86
N TYR A 251 6.85 -5.25 10.58
CA TYR A 251 6.42 -5.14 11.96
C TYR A 251 7.61 -5.02 12.92
N THR A 252 8.52 -6.00 12.92
CA THR A 252 9.57 -6.13 13.93
C THR A 252 10.71 -5.11 13.80
N MET A 253 10.95 -4.60 12.58
CA MET A 253 12.02 -3.65 12.26
C MET A 253 11.50 -2.29 11.77
N ARG A 254 10.25 -1.97 12.03
CA ARG A 254 9.59 -0.74 11.54
C ARG A 254 10.42 0.52 11.77
N ASP A 255 10.89 0.74 12.98
CA ASP A 255 11.65 1.94 13.33
C ASP A 255 13.04 1.95 12.71
N GLU A 256 13.67 0.78 12.58
CA GLU A 256 14.96 0.65 11.90
C GLU A 256 14.83 1.00 10.40
N ILE A 257 13.81 0.46 9.73
CA ILE A 257 13.55 0.73 8.31
C ILE A 257 13.31 2.23 8.10
N ARG A 258 12.48 2.85 8.94
CA ARG A 258 12.22 4.30 8.91
C ARG A 258 13.47 5.13 9.11
N THR A 259 14.28 4.79 10.09
CA THR A 259 15.54 5.48 10.39
C THR A 259 16.51 5.38 9.21
N LYS A 260 16.73 4.16 8.69
CA LYS A 260 17.62 3.95 7.55
C LYS A 260 17.14 4.65 6.27
N PHE A 261 15.81 4.68 6.05
CA PHE A 261 15.23 5.46 4.95
C PHE A 261 15.55 6.95 5.10
N GLN A 262 15.30 7.54 6.29
CA GLN A 262 15.56 8.95 6.54
C GLN A 262 17.05 9.30 6.37
N GLU A 263 17.94 8.46 6.87
CA GLU A 263 19.39 8.62 6.69
C GLU A 263 19.80 8.58 5.22
N ALA A 264 19.21 7.64 4.45
CA ALA A 264 19.54 7.44 3.05
C ALA A 264 19.05 8.59 2.15
N VAL A 265 17.83 9.12 2.37
CA VAL A 265 17.28 10.22 1.56
C VAL A 265 17.83 11.59 1.95
N THR A 266 18.42 11.71 3.16
CA THR A 266 19.02 12.96 3.60
C THR A 266 20.42 13.10 3.01
N ILE A 267 20.59 14.06 2.08
CA ILE A 267 21.91 14.40 1.55
C ILE A 267 22.69 15.08 2.67
N PRO A 268 23.90 14.56 3.07
CA PRO A 268 24.74 15.27 4.02
C PRO A 268 25.03 16.68 3.48
N GLU A 269 24.74 17.71 4.24
CA GLU A 269 25.17 19.07 3.87
C GLU A 269 26.63 19.03 3.43
N LYS A 270 26.90 19.47 2.22
CA LYS A 270 28.28 19.58 1.71
C LYS A 270 29.03 20.49 2.68
N LYS A 271 29.90 19.88 3.51
CA LYS A 271 30.87 20.63 4.32
C LYS A 271 31.90 21.31 3.45
#